data_d585c7969747650d43c7ab1d548b60ca
#
_entry.id   d585c7969747650d43c7ab1d548b60ca
#
_cell.length_a   1.000
_cell.length_b   1.000
_cell.length_c   1.000
_cell.angle_alpha   90.00
_cell.angle_beta   90.00
_cell.angle_gamma   90.00
#
_symmetry.space_group_name_H-M   'P 1'
#
loop_
_entity.id
_entity.type
_entity.pdbx_description
1 polymer ?
#
loop_
_entity_poly.entity_id
_entity_poly.type
_entity_poly.pdbx_seq_one_letter_code
_entity_poly.pdbx_strand_id
1 'polypeptide(L)'
;LPNEEELEDFTKLLANQRSLPTNFVRDVIMKAPSKDIMNALSRSVLTLYCYDKEPDDISLPNVLRQCLNLISVFPLLSVYGYQAYNHYVCGKSLYIHNPKKELSTAENILRMLRPDKKYSHLEAKILDLALILHMEHGGGNNSTFTTHVVSSSGTDTYSAIAAALGSLKGPKHGGANIKVVSMFQDLKKNVKDISDEEEVREYLKKLLHKEAFDKRGLIYGMGHAIYSVSDPRAQVLKGFVETLAREKGRMKEYNLYAMVEQMAPEVIAEERHIYKGVSANVDFYSGF
;
A
#
# COMPACT_ATOMS: atom_id res chain seq x y z
N LEU A 1 -13.73 13.78 15.91
CA LEU A 1 -12.33 14.18 15.67
C LEU A 1 -11.73 14.64 16.99
N PRO A 2 -10.45 14.35 17.25
CA PRO A 2 -9.78 14.84 18.45
C PRO A 2 -9.66 16.38 18.41
N ASN A 3 -9.61 17.00 19.58
CA ASN A 3 -9.17 18.38 19.71
C ASN A 3 -7.62 18.47 19.57
N GLU A 4 -7.04 19.66 19.61
CA GLU A 4 -5.60 19.86 19.40
C GLU A 4 -4.75 19.17 20.48
N GLU A 5 -5.16 19.22 21.74
CA GLU A 5 -4.47 18.59 22.87
C GLU A 5 -4.50 17.05 22.75
N GLU A 6 -5.67 16.48 22.49
CA GLU A 6 -5.84 15.04 22.27
C GLU A 6 -5.03 14.55 21.07
N LEU A 7 -4.96 15.33 19.99
CA LEU A 7 -4.17 15.00 18.81
C LEU A 7 -2.67 15.02 19.13
N GLU A 8 -2.22 16.03 19.88
CA GLU A 8 -0.82 16.14 20.28
C GLU A 8 -0.42 14.98 21.18
N ASP A 9 -1.24 14.64 22.16
CA ASP A 9 -0.98 13.53 23.11
C ASP A 9 -0.97 12.19 22.38
N PHE A 10 -1.90 11.94 21.46
CA PHE A 10 -1.91 10.73 20.66
C PHE A 10 -0.68 10.63 19.73
N THR A 11 -0.27 11.74 19.13
CA THR A 11 0.93 11.81 18.30
C THR A 11 2.19 11.51 19.13
N LYS A 12 2.30 12.06 20.33
CA LYS A 12 3.39 11.76 21.28
C LYS A 12 3.39 10.29 21.69
N LEU A 13 2.20 9.71 21.95
CA LEU A 13 2.04 8.31 22.29
C LEU A 13 2.64 7.41 21.22
N LEU A 14 2.24 7.60 19.95
CA LEU A 14 2.76 6.82 18.80
C LEU A 14 4.28 7.06 18.61
N ALA A 15 4.73 8.30 18.72
CA ALA A 15 6.14 8.66 18.56
C ALA A 15 7.04 7.98 19.60
N ASN A 16 6.58 7.85 20.84
CA ASN A 16 7.33 7.19 21.91
C ASN A 16 7.40 5.66 21.74
N GLN A 17 6.44 5.05 21.05
CA GLN A 17 6.42 3.61 20.75
C GLN A 17 7.16 3.27 19.43
N ARG A 18 7.62 4.26 18.67
CA ARG A 18 8.24 4.09 17.35
C ARG A 18 9.69 3.60 17.44
N SER A 19 9.88 2.45 18.10
CA SER A 19 11.19 1.81 18.22
C SER A 19 11.03 0.28 18.26
N LEU A 20 11.99 -0.42 17.68
CA LEU A 20 12.04 -1.88 17.71
C LEU A 20 12.90 -2.37 18.88
N PRO A 21 12.68 -3.60 19.37
CA PRO A 21 13.52 -4.19 20.40
C PRO A 21 15.01 -4.20 20.00
N THR A 22 15.89 -4.20 21.00
CA THR A 22 17.33 -4.24 20.79
C THR A 22 17.73 -5.41 19.88
N ASN A 23 18.56 -5.13 18.89
CA ASN A 23 19.03 -6.09 17.89
C ASN A 23 17.95 -6.68 16.94
N PHE A 24 16.67 -6.35 17.09
CA PHE A 24 15.60 -6.90 16.26
C PHE A 24 15.87 -6.70 14.76
N VAL A 25 16.29 -5.52 14.35
CA VAL A 25 16.63 -5.22 12.94
C VAL A 25 17.71 -6.18 12.43
N ARG A 26 18.80 -6.34 13.20
CA ARG A 26 19.92 -7.21 12.83
C ARG A 26 19.50 -8.69 12.79
N ASP A 27 18.85 -9.16 13.85
CA ASP A 27 18.68 -10.60 14.09
C ASP A 27 17.41 -11.17 13.47
N VAL A 28 16.39 -10.35 13.20
CA VAL A 28 15.13 -10.79 12.62
C VAL A 28 15.02 -10.33 11.16
N ILE A 29 15.16 -9.02 10.90
CA ILE A 29 14.90 -8.47 9.57
C ILE A 29 16.07 -8.75 8.62
N MET A 30 17.31 -8.44 9.03
CA MET A 30 18.50 -8.52 8.16
C MET A 30 18.96 -9.96 7.92
N LYS A 31 18.78 -10.88 8.88
CA LYS A 31 19.20 -12.29 8.71
C LYS A 31 18.36 -13.11 7.75
N ALA A 32 17.13 -12.65 7.46
CA ALA A 32 16.23 -13.37 6.57
C ALA A 32 15.58 -12.41 5.55
N PRO A 33 16.37 -11.79 4.66
CA PRO A 33 15.85 -10.92 3.61
C PRO A 33 14.92 -11.70 2.69
N SER A 34 13.85 -11.08 2.23
CA SER A 34 12.85 -11.71 1.38
C SER A 34 12.60 -10.88 0.14
N LYS A 35 12.42 -11.54 -1.01
CA LYS A 35 11.89 -10.88 -2.23
C LYS A 35 10.45 -10.41 -2.04
N ASP A 36 9.75 -11.01 -1.11
CA ASP A 36 8.38 -10.67 -0.72
C ASP A 36 8.40 -9.89 0.59
N ILE A 37 8.25 -8.57 0.49
CA ILE A 37 8.28 -7.65 1.65
C ILE A 37 7.11 -7.95 2.61
N MET A 38 5.94 -8.35 2.11
CA MET A 38 4.81 -8.75 2.94
C MET A 38 5.13 -9.99 3.78
N ASN A 39 5.89 -10.93 3.24
CA ASN A 39 6.37 -12.08 4.02
C ASN A 39 7.36 -11.65 5.12
N ALA A 40 8.29 -10.75 4.81
CA ALA A 40 9.20 -10.19 5.81
C ALA A 40 8.44 -9.48 6.93
N LEU A 41 7.40 -8.70 6.58
CA LEU A 41 6.55 -8.00 7.52
C LEU A 41 5.78 -8.98 8.43
N SER A 42 5.11 -9.99 7.86
CA SER A 42 4.37 -11.01 8.63
C SER A 42 5.25 -11.75 9.64
N ARG A 43 6.45 -12.15 9.22
CA ARG A 43 7.43 -12.80 10.12
C ARG A 43 7.87 -11.87 11.24
N SER A 44 8.12 -10.62 10.91
CA SER A 44 8.53 -9.61 11.90
C SER A 44 7.43 -9.37 12.92
N VAL A 45 6.18 -9.23 12.48
CA VAL A 45 5.02 -9.08 13.37
C VAL A 45 4.90 -10.29 14.30
N LEU A 46 4.93 -11.51 13.76
CA LEU A 46 4.82 -12.72 14.56
C LEU A 46 5.98 -12.85 15.56
N THR A 47 7.19 -12.45 15.18
CA THR A 47 8.35 -12.49 16.07
C THR A 47 8.29 -11.47 17.20
N LEU A 48 7.57 -10.33 17.03
CA LEU A 48 7.36 -9.35 18.10
C LEU A 48 6.64 -9.94 19.31
N TYR A 49 5.86 -11.00 19.15
CA TYR A 49 5.27 -11.79 20.23
C TYR A 49 6.32 -12.13 21.31
N CYS A 50 7.51 -12.59 20.92
CA CYS A 50 8.58 -12.99 21.83
C CYS A 50 9.18 -11.82 22.64
N TYR A 51 8.90 -10.59 22.28
CA TYR A 51 9.41 -9.39 22.93
C TYR A 51 8.35 -8.66 23.76
N ASP A 52 7.09 -9.09 23.69
CA ASP A 52 6.04 -8.57 24.56
C ASP A 52 6.08 -9.26 25.92
N LYS A 53 5.79 -8.52 26.98
CA LYS A 53 5.76 -9.05 28.35
C LYS A 53 4.49 -9.86 28.63
N GLU A 54 3.40 -9.52 27.98
CA GLU A 54 2.08 -10.11 28.16
C GLU A 54 1.44 -10.41 26.80
N PRO A 55 2.08 -11.26 25.98
CA PRO A 55 1.64 -11.46 24.60
C PRO A 55 0.26 -12.14 24.50
N ASP A 56 -0.07 -13.01 25.45
CA ASP A 56 -1.30 -13.82 25.47
C ASP A 56 -2.45 -13.16 26.26
N ASP A 57 -2.23 -11.98 26.87
CA ASP A 57 -3.32 -11.24 27.50
C ASP A 57 -4.19 -10.57 26.45
N ILE A 58 -5.39 -11.12 26.25
CA ILE A 58 -6.41 -10.64 25.30
C ILE A 58 -7.40 -9.65 25.91
N SER A 59 -7.10 -9.07 27.07
CA SER A 59 -7.90 -7.98 27.62
C SER A 59 -7.88 -6.76 26.68
N LEU A 60 -9.00 -6.03 26.60
CA LEU A 60 -9.13 -4.86 25.71
C LEU A 60 -8.00 -3.84 25.91
N PRO A 61 -7.60 -3.47 27.15
CA PRO A 61 -6.50 -2.53 27.33
C PRO A 61 -5.17 -3.04 26.78
N ASN A 62 -4.88 -4.34 26.93
CA ASN A 62 -3.63 -4.93 26.44
C ASN A 62 -3.64 -5.07 24.91
N VAL A 63 -4.75 -5.54 24.32
CA VAL A 63 -4.91 -5.60 22.87
C VAL A 63 -4.76 -4.20 22.25
N LEU A 64 -5.36 -3.16 22.86
CA LEU A 64 -5.19 -1.78 22.40
C LEU A 64 -3.73 -1.34 22.47
N ARG A 65 -3.02 -1.62 23.56
CA ARG A 65 -1.59 -1.35 23.71
C ARG A 65 -0.77 -2.02 22.62
N GLN A 66 -1.04 -3.29 22.34
CA GLN A 66 -0.37 -4.07 21.28
C GLN A 66 -0.65 -3.49 19.89
N CYS A 67 -1.90 -3.14 19.59
CA CYS A 67 -2.28 -2.52 18.32
C CYS A 67 -1.58 -1.16 18.10
N LEU A 68 -1.55 -0.29 19.12
CA LEU A 68 -0.87 1.00 19.03
C LEU A 68 0.64 0.85 18.84
N ASN A 69 1.24 -0.14 19.51
CA ASN A 69 2.65 -0.48 19.29
C ASN A 69 2.88 -0.95 17.84
N LEU A 70 2.07 -1.88 17.33
CA LEU A 70 2.17 -2.36 15.95
C LEU A 70 2.01 -1.20 14.95
N ILE A 71 1.01 -0.33 15.10
CA ILE A 71 0.83 0.86 14.25
C ILE A 71 2.12 1.71 14.24
N SER A 72 2.73 1.90 15.41
CA SER A 72 3.94 2.72 15.55
C SER A 72 5.17 2.10 14.89
N VAL A 73 5.31 0.76 14.90
CA VAL A 73 6.51 0.07 14.37
C VAL A 73 6.36 -0.45 12.95
N PHE A 74 5.15 -0.55 12.39
CA PHE A 74 4.93 -1.00 11.01
C PHE A 74 5.75 -0.23 9.98
N PRO A 75 5.89 1.11 10.04
CA PRO A 75 6.79 1.85 9.16
C PRO A 75 8.22 1.34 9.19
N LEU A 76 8.74 1.04 10.39
CA LEU A 76 10.10 0.53 10.56
C LEU A 76 10.24 -0.88 9.96
N LEU A 77 9.30 -1.77 10.28
CA LEU A 77 9.29 -3.14 9.77
C LEU A 77 9.25 -3.17 8.23
N SER A 78 8.39 -2.33 7.64
CA SER A 78 8.21 -2.24 6.19
C SER A 78 9.47 -1.69 5.51
N VAL A 79 9.97 -0.54 5.98
CA VAL A 79 11.13 0.11 5.36
C VAL A 79 12.40 -0.71 5.56
N TYR A 80 12.64 -1.24 6.75
CA TYR A 80 13.84 -2.05 6.99
C TYR A 80 13.79 -3.39 6.25
N GLY A 81 12.60 -4.00 6.13
CA GLY A 81 12.41 -5.17 5.27
C GLY A 81 12.74 -4.89 3.80
N TYR A 82 12.32 -3.73 3.29
CA TYR A 82 12.66 -3.29 1.94
C TYR A 82 14.15 -2.97 1.79
N GLN A 83 14.80 -2.34 2.76
CA GLN A 83 16.25 -2.08 2.74
C GLN A 83 17.06 -3.39 2.78
N ALA A 84 16.61 -4.37 3.58
CA ALA A 84 17.22 -5.70 3.58
C ALA A 84 17.13 -6.38 2.21
N TYR A 85 15.97 -6.34 1.57
CA TYR A 85 15.78 -6.83 0.21
C TYR A 85 16.71 -6.11 -0.79
N ASN A 86 16.74 -4.79 -0.77
CA ASN A 86 17.59 -4.01 -1.67
C ASN A 86 19.07 -4.36 -1.50
N HIS A 87 19.53 -4.52 -0.27
CA HIS A 87 20.93 -4.83 0.01
C HIS A 87 21.28 -6.28 -0.35
N TYR A 88 20.62 -7.26 0.25
CA TYR A 88 21.01 -8.66 0.14
C TYR A 88 20.55 -9.34 -1.16
N VAL A 89 19.48 -8.86 -1.79
CA VAL A 89 18.92 -9.45 -3.01
C VAL A 89 19.27 -8.64 -4.25
N CYS A 90 19.21 -7.29 -4.15
CA CYS A 90 19.45 -6.41 -5.30
C CYS A 90 20.88 -5.84 -5.35
N GLY A 91 21.75 -6.15 -4.37
CA GLY A 91 23.14 -5.68 -4.33
C GLY A 91 23.31 -4.18 -4.15
N LYS A 92 22.30 -3.48 -3.62
CA LYS A 92 22.34 -2.02 -3.38
C LYS A 92 22.96 -1.71 -2.02
N SER A 93 23.36 -0.45 -1.82
CA SER A 93 23.84 0.04 -0.52
C SER A 93 22.77 -0.10 0.55
N LEU A 94 23.18 -0.46 1.78
CA LEU A 94 22.29 -0.56 2.92
C LEU A 94 22.12 0.80 3.60
N TYR A 95 20.88 1.22 3.77
CA TYR A 95 20.52 2.44 4.50
C TYR A 95 19.58 2.08 5.65
N ILE A 96 20.02 2.36 6.88
CA ILE A 96 19.21 2.18 8.09
C ILE A 96 19.11 3.54 8.78
N HIS A 97 18.03 4.25 8.52
CA HIS A 97 17.76 5.54 9.12
C HIS A 97 16.75 5.40 10.27
N ASN A 98 17.10 5.91 11.44
CA ASN A 98 16.18 5.92 12.57
C ASN A 98 15.04 6.92 12.37
N PRO A 99 13.83 6.59 12.83
CA PRO A 99 12.72 7.53 12.82
C PRO A 99 12.99 8.71 13.75
N LYS A 100 12.29 9.80 13.53
CA LYS A 100 12.29 10.99 14.38
C LYS A 100 10.94 11.16 15.06
N LYS A 101 10.93 11.54 16.33
CA LYS A 101 9.71 11.67 17.14
C LYS A 101 8.84 12.82 16.67
N GLU A 102 9.46 13.90 16.22
CA GLU A 102 8.82 15.13 15.75
C GLU A 102 8.15 15.01 14.37
N LEU A 103 8.40 13.92 13.64
CA LEU A 103 7.86 13.71 12.31
C LEU A 103 6.62 12.81 12.33
N SER A 104 5.69 13.06 11.42
CA SER A 104 4.53 12.20 11.19
C SER A 104 4.93 10.80 10.72
N THR A 105 3.97 9.90 10.65
CA THR A 105 4.18 8.53 10.12
C THR A 105 4.63 8.57 8.67
N ALA A 106 3.96 9.35 7.82
CA ALA A 106 4.30 9.49 6.41
C ALA A 106 5.69 10.10 6.18
N GLU A 107 6.02 11.17 6.91
CA GLU A 107 7.35 11.79 6.86
C GLU A 107 8.45 10.83 7.28
N ASN A 108 8.23 10.06 8.34
CA ASN A 108 9.19 9.04 8.79
C ASN A 108 9.39 7.94 7.76
N ILE A 109 8.32 7.46 7.10
CA ILE A 109 8.44 6.46 6.02
C ILE A 109 9.33 7.02 4.90
N LEU A 110 9.04 8.21 4.39
CA LEU A 110 9.82 8.83 3.30
C LEU A 110 11.28 9.07 3.70
N ARG A 111 11.49 9.61 4.90
CA ARG A 111 12.82 9.88 5.45
C ARG A 111 13.65 8.60 5.60
N MET A 112 13.06 7.54 6.13
CA MET A 112 13.76 6.27 6.35
C MET A 112 14.00 5.51 5.03
N LEU A 113 13.09 5.65 4.06
CA LEU A 113 13.16 4.95 2.78
C LEU A 113 14.26 5.51 1.88
N ARG A 114 14.49 6.82 1.90
CA ARG A 114 15.38 7.51 0.97
C ARG A 114 16.81 7.63 1.50
N PRO A 115 17.83 7.32 0.67
CA PRO A 115 19.23 7.42 1.09
C PRO A 115 19.63 8.80 1.62
N ASP A 116 19.13 9.87 0.98
CA ASP A 116 19.42 11.27 1.33
C ASP A 116 18.46 11.86 2.39
N LYS A 117 17.46 11.10 2.84
CA LYS A 117 16.41 11.49 3.81
C LYS A 117 15.52 12.64 3.37
N LYS A 118 15.56 13.03 2.09
CA LYS A 118 14.84 14.20 1.58
C LYS A 118 13.46 13.81 1.02
N TYR A 119 12.49 14.67 1.24
CA TYR A 119 11.14 14.59 0.69
C TYR A 119 10.53 16.00 0.64
N SER A 120 9.57 16.23 -0.24
CA SER A 120 8.80 17.48 -0.25
C SER A 120 7.62 17.38 0.69
N HIS A 121 7.08 18.53 1.12
CA HIS A 121 5.86 18.58 1.92
C HIS A 121 4.68 17.91 1.18
N LEU A 122 4.59 18.12 -0.14
CA LEU A 122 3.56 17.51 -0.97
C LEU A 122 3.67 15.97 -0.97
N GLU A 123 4.87 15.41 -1.09
CA GLU A 123 5.08 13.96 -1.02
C GLU A 123 4.63 13.39 0.33
N ALA A 124 4.97 14.04 1.43
CA ALA A 124 4.54 13.62 2.77
C ALA A 124 3.01 13.68 2.91
N LYS A 125 2.39 14.76 2.45
CA LYS A 125 0.94 14.94 2.47
C LYS A 125 0.20 13.88 1.64
N ILE A 126 0.71 13.55 0.46
CA ILE A 126 0.11 12.52 -0.41
C ILE A 126 0.25 11.13 0.22
N LEU A 127 1.41 10.81 0.78
CA LEU A 127 1.58 9.53 1.47
C LEU A 127 0.69 9.42 2.70
N ASP A 128 0.56 10.47 3.49
CA ASP A 128 -0.33 10.51 4.65
C ASP A 128 -1.79 10.30 4.23
N LEU A 129 -2.23 11.01 3.18
CA LEU A 129 -3.54 10.82 2.60
C LEU A 129 -3.76 9.39 2.08
N ALA A 130 -2.77 8.80 1.40
CA ALA A 130 -2.85 7.43 0.94
C ALA A 130 -3.00 6.45 2.12
N LEU A 131 -2.27 6.65 3.22
CA LEU A 131 -2.42 5.85 4.44
C LEU A 131 -3.83 5.97 5.02
N ILE A 132 -4.38 7.19 5.11
CA ILE A 132 -5.76 7.43 5.58
C ILE A 132 -6.78 6.69 4.71
N LEU A 133 -6.66 6.80 3.39
CA LEU A 133 -7.61 6.19 2.45
C LEU A 133 -7.56 4.65 2.42
N HIS A 134 -6.47 4.05 2.93
CA HIS A 134 -6.30 2.60 3.01
C HIS A 134 -6.48 2.02 4.43
N MET A 135 -6.65 2.85 5.46
CA MET A 135 -6.72 2.37 6.84
C MET A 135 -8.05 1.69 7.19
N GLU A 136 -9.11 2.00 6.46
CA GLU A 136 -10.45 1.46 6.71
C GLU A 136 -11.23 1.27 5.40
N HIS A 137 -11.96 0.17 5.27
CA HIS A 137 -12.81 -0.13 4.11
C HIS A 137 -14.09 -0.91 4.50
N GLY A 138 -14.61 -0.70 5.71
CA GLY A 138 -15.69 -1.53 6.26
C GLY A 138 -15.25 -2.99 6.43
N GLY A 139 -15.96 -3.78 7.17
CA GLY A 139 -15.59 -5.16 7.52
C GLY A 139 -15.50 -6.18 6.36
N GLY A 140 -15.73 -5.76 5.11
CA GLY A 140 -15.97 -6.64 3.96
C GLY A 140 -14.74 -7.14 3.21
N ASN A 141 -13.51 -6.81 3.61
CA ASN A 141 -12.32 -7.33 2.94
C ASN A 141 -11.78 -8.62 3.59
N ASN A 142 -11.01 -9.38 2.81
CA ASN A 142 -10.57 -10.71 3.21
C ASN A 142 -9.60 -10.72 4.41
N SER A 143 -8.75 -9.71 4.57
CA SER A 143 -7.84 -9.61 5.71
C SER A 143 -8.57 -9.23 7.00
N THR A 144 -9.57 -8.35 6.95
CA THR A 144 -10.46 -8.06 8.09
C THR A 144 -11.24 -9.31 8.50
N PHE A 145 -11.82 -10.04 7.53
CA PHE A 145 -12.50 -11.30 7.79
C PHE A 145 -11.55 -12.32 8.45
N THR A 146 -10.33 -12.44 7.95
CA THR A 146 -9.30 -13.31 8.53
C THR A 146 -8.99 -12.91 9.98
N THR A 147 -8.87 -11.60 10.26
CA THR A 147 -8.66 -11.10 11.62
C THR A 147 -9.80 -11.54 12.55
N HIS A 148 -11.06 -11.37 12.13
CA HIS A 148 -12.22 -11.81 12.91
C HIS A 148 -12.23 -13.31 13.17
N VAL A 149 -11.96 -14.10 12.13
CA VAL A 149 -11.93 -15.58 12.26
C VAL A 149 -10.83 -16.02 13.22
N VAL A 150 -9.62 -15.50 13.06
CA VAL A 150 -8.48 -15.94 13.86
C VAL A 150 -8.59 -15.44 15.31
N SER A 151 -8.99 -14.17 15.52
CA SER A 151 -9.15 -13.61 16.86
C SER A 151 -10.32 -14.27 17.64
N SER A 152 -11.35 -14.80 16.95
CA SER A 152 -12.47 -15.49 17.60
C SER A 152 -12.06 -16.78 18.34
N SER A 153 -10.87 -17.31 18.03
CA SER A 153 -10.31 -18.47 18.76
C SER A 153 -9.67 -18.09 20.10
N GLY A 154 -9.57 -16.79 20.42
CA GLY A 154 -8.91 -16.32 21.63
C GLY A 154 -7.37 -16.29 21.52
N THR A 155 -6.82 -16.28 20.31
CA THR A 155 -5.37 -16.17 20.09
C THR A 155 -4.86 -14.73 20.31
N ASP A 156 -3.55 -14.60 20.40
CA ASP A 156 -2.85 -13.33 20.60
C ASP A 156 -2.97 -12.36 19.39
N THR A 157 -2.73 -11.08 19.63
CA THR A 157 -2.80 -10.02 18.63
C THR A 157 -1.78 -10.23 17.49
N TYR A 158 -0.57 -10.67 17.79
CA TYR A 158 0.49 -10.83 16.79
C TYR A 158 0.16 -11.94 15.78
N SER A 159 -0.35 -13.08 16.27
CA SER A 159 -0.83 -14.18 15.44
C SER A 159 -2.01 -13.76 14.55
N ALA A 160 -2.98 -13.03 15.09
CA ALA A 160 -4.14 -12.53 14.33
C ALA A 160 -3.71 -11.57 13.21
N ILE A 161 -2.82 -10.62 13.50
CA ILE A 161 -2.32 -9.65 12.51
C ILE A 161 -1.39 -10.32 11.49
N ALA A 162 -0.55 -11.27 11.90
CA ALA A 162 0.28 -12.03 10.96
C ALA A 162 -0.57 -12.87 9.98
N ALA A 163 -1.66 -13.46 10.44
CA ALA A 163 -2.63 -14.16 9.59
C ALA A 163 -3.33 -13.22 8.61
N ALA A 164 -3.73 -12.02 9.07
CA ALA A 164 -4.32 -10.99 8.22
C ALA A 164 -3.34 -10.49 7.14
N LEU A 165 -2.07 -10.31 7.46
CA LEU A 165 -1.01 -10.00 6.50
C LEU A 165 -0.82 -11.13 5.48
N GLY A 166 -0.91 -12.38 5.91
CA GLY A 166 -0.91 -13.56 5.01
C GLY A 166 -2.06 -13.53 4.02
N SER A 167 -3.25 -13.14 4.47
CA SER A 167 -4.41 -12.91 3.59
C SER A 167 -4.19 -11.74 2.64
N LEU A 168 -3.74 -10.60 3.17
CA LEU A 168 -3.51 -9.37 2.39
C LEU A 168 -2.48 -9.57 1.27
N LYS A 169 -1.43 -10.35 1.51
CA LYS A 169 -0.38 -10.63 0.53
C LYS A 169 -0.87 -11.42 -0.70
N GLY A 170 -2.02 -12.04 -0.63
CA GLY A 170 -2.58 -12.84 -1.72
C GLY A 170 -2.84 -12.02 -2.99
N PRO A 171 -2.55 -12.55 -4.21
CA PRO A 171 -2.65 -11.79 -5.47
C PRO A 171 -4.08 -11.39 -5.84
N LYS A 172 -5.09 -11.96 -5.16
CA LYS A 172 -6.50 -11.60 -5.35
C LYS A 172 -7.00 -10.56 -4.33
N HIS A 173 -6.13 -10.08 -3.44
CA HIS A 173 -6.47 -9.11 -2.41
C HIS A 173 -5.54 -7.90 -2.47
N GLY A 174 -4.40 -7.88 -1.78
CA GLY A 174 -3.48 -6.72 -1.74
C GLY A 174 -2.57 -6.57 -2.97
N GLY A 175 -2.66 -7.46 -3.96
CA GLY A 175 -1.82 -7.42 -5.16
C GLY A 175 -2.31 -6.49 -6.28
N ALA A 176 -3.43 -5.78 -6.11
CA ALA A 176 -4.03 -4.98 -7.18
C ALA A 176 -3.15 -3.77 -7.56
N ASN A 177 -2.60 -3.06 -6.58
CA ASN A 177 -1.76 -1.89 -6.80
C ASN A 177 -0.54 -2.19 -7.69
N ILE A 178 0.25 -3.22 -7.34
CA ILE A 178 1.43 -3.60 -8.14
C ILE A 178 1.05 -4.07 -9.55
N LYS A 179 -0.15 -4.63 -9.72
CA LYS A 179 -0.67 -4.99 -11.05
C LYS A 179 -0.98 -3.78 -11.90
N VAL A 180 -1.54 -2.71 -11.33
CA VAL A 180 -1.73 -1.42 -12.02
C VAL A 180 -0.39 -0.89 -12.49
N VAL A 181 0.59 -0.77 -11.61
CA VAL A 181 1.95 -0.29 -11.96
C VAL A 181 2.55 -1.11 -13.10
N SER A 182 2.50 -2.44 -13.00
CA SER A 182 3.08 -3.34 -13.99
C SER A 182 2.36 -3.28 -15.34
N MET A 183 1.04 -3.16 -15.32
CA MET A 183 0.22 -2.99 -16.54
C MET A 183 0.58 -1.69 -17.28
N PHE A 184 0.69 -0.57 -16.56
CA PHE A 184 1.11 0.69 -17.19
C PHE A 184 2.56 0.67 -17.67
N GLN A 185 3.44 -0.07 -17.00
CA GLN A 185 4.81 -0.29 -17.50
C GLN A 185 4.81 -1.12 -18.81
N ASP A 186 3.97 -2.14 -18.89
CA ASP A 186 3.82 -2.95 -20.09
C ASP A 186 3.19 -2.14 -21.24
N LEU A 187 2.15 -1.34 -20.96
CA LEU A 187 1.53 -0.42 -21.90
C LEU A 187 2.59 0.52 -22.50
N LYS A 188 3.38 1.20 -21.66
CA LYS A 188 4.44 2.13 -22.09
C LYS A 188 5.53 1.48 -22.95
N LYS A 189 5.70 0.17 -22.88
CA LYS A 189 6.67 -0.58 -23.71
C LYS A 189 6.09 -1.00 -25.05
N ASN A 190 4.79 -1.25 -25.11
CA ASN A 190 4.13 -1.84 -26.27
C ASN A 190 3.34 -0.86 -27.12
N VAL A 191 3.04 0.34 -26.62
CA VAL A 191 2.41 1.45 -27.33
C VAL A 191 3.51 2.43 -27.79
N LYS A 192 3.51 2.81 -29.05
CA LYS A 192 4.54 3.70 -29.62
C LYS A 192 4.37 5.13 -29.15
N ASP A 193 3.16 5.64 -29.22
CA ASP A 193 2.82 6.97 -28.70
C ASP A 193 1.72 6.86 -27.63
N ILE A 194 2.11 6.99 -26.37
CA ILE A 194 1.17 6.96 -25.24
C ILE A 194 0.24 8.18 -25.16
N SER A 195 0.36 9.13 -26.09
CA SER A 195 -0.54 10.27 -26.24
C SER A 195 -1.59 10.03 -27.34
N ASP A 196 -1.44 8.96 -28.11
CA ASP A 196 -2.39 8.56 -29.17
C ASP A 196 -3.50 7.71 -28.55
N GLU A 197 -4.72 8.25 -28.57
CA GLU A 197 -5.90 7.59 -27.98
C GLU A 197 -6.22 6.26 -28.66
N GLU A 198 -6.02 6.14 -29.97
CA GLU A 198 -6.33 4.92 -30.71
C GLU A 198 -5.32 3.81 -30.39
N GLU A 199 -4.02 4.12 -30.34
CA GLU A 199 -3.01 3.14 -29.94
C GLU A 199 -3.23 2.63 -28.50
N VAL A 200 -3.62 3.52 -27.58
CA VAL A 200 -3.94 3.14 -26.20
C VAL A 200 -5.23 2.31 -26.16
N ARG A 201 -6.28 2.67 -26.89
CA ARG A 201 -7.54 1.91 -27.00
C ARG A 201 -7.29 0.48 -27.49
N GLU A 202 -6.53 0.32 -28.56
CA GLU A 202 -6.17 -0.99 -29.10
C GLU A 202 -5.37 -1.84 -28.09
N TYR A 203 -4.49 -1.22 -27.32
CA TYR A 203 -3.80 -1.94 -26.26
C TYR A 203 -4.75 -2.41 -25.14
N LEU A 204 -5.73 -1.57 -24.73
CA LEU A 204 -6.75 -1.96 -23.75
C LEU A 204 -7.62 -3.13 -24.24
N LYS A 205 -7.98 -3.15 -25.55
CA LYS A 205 -8.68 -4.29 -26.16
C LYS A 205 -7.82 -5.57 -26.09
N LYS A 206 -6.53 -5.50 -26.42
CA LYS A 206 -5.61 -6.64 -26.29
C LYS A 206 -5.51 -7.16 -24.85
N LEU A 207 -5.55 -6.28 -23.85
CA LEU A 207 -5.63 -6.70 -22.43
C LEU A 207 -6.89 -7.55 -22.19
N LEU A 208 -8.06 -7.08 -22.63
CA LEU A 208 -9.33 -7.78 -22.44
C LEU A 208 -9.39 -9.11 -23.21
N HIS A 209 -8.77 -9.19 -24.40
CA HIS A 209 -8.67 -10.41 -25.21
C HIS A 209 -7.60 -11.38 -24.71
N LYS A 210 -6.90 -11.08 -23.61
CA LYS A 210 -5.82 -11.92 -23.05
C LYS A 210 -4.58 -12.03 -23.95
N GLU A 211 -4.33 -11.02 -24.74
CA GLU A 211 -3.21 -10.97 -25.70
C GLU A 211 -2.04 -10.14 -25.20
N ALA A 212 -2.25 -9.29 -24.19
CA ALA A 212 -1.24 -8.40 -23.62
C ALA A 212 -1.04 -8.63 -22.10
N PHE A 213 0.06 -8.10 -21.59
CA PHE A 213 0.48 -8.13 -20.19
C PHE A 213 0.46 -9.55 -19.61
N ASP A 214 -0.35 -9.82 -18.60
CA ASP A 214 -0.41 -11.10 -17.89
C ASP A 214 -1.47 -12.07 -18.44
N LYS A 215 -2.11 -11.72 -19.55
CA LYS A 215 -3.11 -12.51 -20.27
C LYS A 215 -4.34 -12.93 -19.43
N ARG A 216 -4.68 -12.17 -18.41
CA ARG A 216 -5.85 -12.45 -17.56
C ARG A 216 -7.13 -11.80 -18.05
N GLY A 217 -7.05 -10.89 -19.01
CA GLY A 217 -8.21 -10.20 -19.57
C GLY A 217 -8.76 -9.13 -18.63
N LEU A 218 -7.91 -8.43 -17.90
CA LEU A 218 -8.30 -7.41 -16.93
C LEU A 218 -7.56 -6.10 -17.20
N ILE A 219 -8.28 -4.99 -17.09
CA ILE A 219 -7.70 -3.66 -16.94
C ILE A 219 -7.64 -3.39 -15.44
N TYR A 220 -6.44 -3.55 -14.87
CA TYR A 220 -6.26 -3.42 -13.42
C TYR A 220 -6.49 -2.00 -12.94
N GLY A 221 -7.06 -1.86 -11.74
CA GLY A 221 -7.47 -0.57 -11.18
C GLY A 221 -8.85 -0.10 -11.65
N MET A 222 -9.52 -0.84 -12.55
CA MET A 222 -10.86 -0.55 -13.01
C MET A 222 -11.88 -1.51 -12.39
N GLY A 223 -13.00 -0.94 -11.92
CA GLY A 223 -14.09 -1.68 -11.28
C GLY A 223 -13.89 -1.90 -9.79
N HIS A 224 -15.01 -1.97 -9.08
CA HIS A 224 -15.08 -2.22 -7.64
C HIS A 224 -16.36 -2.99 -7.29
N ALA A 225 -16.32 -3.80 -6.22
CA ALA A 225 -17.48 -4.59 -5.80
C ALA A 225 -18.64 -3.70 -5.33
N ILE A 226 -18.34 -2.55 -4.71
CA ILE A 226 -19.30 -1.63 -4.11
C ILE A 226 -19.50 -0.39 -5.00
N TYR A 227 -18.40 0.25 -5.43
CA TYR A 227 -18.44 1.51 -6.20
C TYR A 227 -18.60 1.23 -7.69
N SER A 228 -19.80 1.55 -8.23
CA SER A 228 -20.09 1.37 -9.66
C SER A 228 -20.02 2.66 -10.46
N VAL A 229 -20.24 3.81 -9.83
CA VAL A 229 -20.25 5.13 -10.48
C VAL A 229 -18.91 5.84 -10.26
N SER A 230 -18.44 5.87 -9.04
CA SER A 230 -17.19 6.53 -8.66
C SER A 230 -16.68 5.98 -7.33
N ASP A 231 -15.38 5.75 -7.22
CA ASP A 231 -14.70 5.49 -5.94
C ASP A 231 -14.21 6.83 -5.38
N PRO A 232 -14.78 7.34 -4.27
CA PRO A 232 -14.42 8.63 -3.71
C PRO A 232 -12.93 8.70 -3.31
N ARG A 233 -12.32 7.57 -2.97
CA ARG A 233 -10.89 7.50 -2.64
C ARG A 233 -10.01 7.74 -3.88
N ALA A 234 -10.39 7.17 -5.02
CA ALA A 234 -9.70 7.39 -6.29
C ALA A 234 -9.82 8.86 -6.73
N GLN A 235 -10.98 9.48 -6.55
CA GLN A 235 -11.18 10.90 -6.89
C GLN A 235 -10.31 11.82 -6.04
N VAL A 236 -10.22 11.56 -4.73
CA VAL A 236 -9.35 12.33 -3.84
C VAL A 236 -7.87 12.18 -4.25
N LEU A 237 -7.40 10.95 -4.48
CA LEU A 237 -6.01 10.72 -4.91
C LEU A 237 -5.70 11.37 -6.26
N LYS A 238 -6.62 11.31 -7.23
CA LYS A 238 -6.44 11.89 -8.56
C LYS A 238 -5.96 13.34 -8.54
N GLY A 239 -6.63 14.20 -7.75
CA GLY A 239 -6.28 15.61 -7.65
C GLY A 239 -4.88 15.86 -7.08
N PHE A 240 -4.48 15.06 -6.08
CA PHE A 240 -3.15 15.16 -5.49
C PHE A 240 -2.06 14.57 -6.39
N VAL A 241 -2.35 13.49 -7.10
CA VAL A 241 -1.42 12.85 -8.05
C VAL A 241 -1.14 13.79 -9.22
N GLU A 242 -2.14 14.54 -9.73
CA GLU A 242 -1.92 15.57 -10.75
C GLU A 242 -0.92 16.63 -10.29
N THR A 243 -1.12 17.15 -9.08
CA THR A 243 -0.23 18.16 -8.49
C THR A 243 1.20 17.62 -8.34
N LEU A 244 1.35 16.37 -7.87
CA LEU A 244 2.65 15.72 -7.75
C LEU A 244 3.32 15.50 -9.13
N ALA A 245 2.55 15.05 -10.11
CA ALA A 245 3.03 14.85 -11.48
C ALA A 245 3.57 16.14 -12.08
N ARG A 246 2.91 17.27 -11.81
CA ARG A 246 3.36 18.60 -12.22
C ARG A 246 4.66 19.00 -11.51
N GLU A 247 4.76 18.81 -10.18
CA GLU A 247 5.98 19.07 -9.40
C GLU A 247 7.17 18.23 -9.90
N LYS A 248 6.92 16.97 -10.27
CA LYS A 248 7.95 16.01 -10.70
C LYS A 248 8.22 16.01 -12.22
N GLY A 249 7.54 16.84 -13.01
CA GLY A 249 7.69 16.87 -14.47
C GLY A 249 7.14 15.60 -15.16
N ARG A 250 6.17 14.91 -14.54
CA ARG A 250 5.60 13.63 -15.03
C ARG A 250 4.20 13.77 -15.63
N MET A 251 3.82 14.95 -16.11
CA MET A 251 2.48 15.20 -16.66
C MET A 251 2.12 14.29 -17.83
N LYS A 252 3.10 13.92 -18.66
CA LYS A 252 2.86 12.98 -19.78
C LYS A 252 2.33 11.62 -19.27
N GLU A 253 2.87 11.15 -18.16
CA GLU A 253 2.45 9.90 -17.54
C GLU A 253 1.08 10.05 -16.84
N TYR A 254 0.85 11.16 -16.15
CA TYR A 254 -0.46 11.46 -15.56
C TYR A 254 -1.56 11.51 -16.63
N ASN A 255 -1.30 12.16 -17.76
CA ASN A 255 -2.26 12.26 -18.86
C ASN A 255 -2.61 10.87 -19.42
N LEU A 256 -1.64 9.94 -19.48
CA LEU A 256 -1.91 8.55 -19.84
C LEU A 256 -2.87 7.88 -18.85
N TYR A 257 -2.65 8.04 -17.54
CA TYR A 257 -3.56 7.51 -16.52
C TYR A 257 -4.97 8.11 -16.67
N ALA A 258 -5.08 9.42 -16.84
CA ALA A 258 -6.36 10.11 -17.04
C ALA A 258 -7.08 9.63 -18.32
N MET A 259 -6.36 9.44 -19.42
CA MET A 259 -6.87 8.89 -20.67
C MET A 259 -7.41 7.47 -20.49
N VAL A 260 -6.65 6.60 -19.85
CA VAL A 260 -7.08 5.21 -19.57
C VAL A 260 -8.30 5.19 -18.64
N GLU A 261 -8.34 6.03 -17.60
CA GLU A 261 -9.51 6.14 -16.70
C GLU A 261 -10.79 6.49 -17.50
N GLN A 262 -10.68 7.43 -18.41
CA GLN A 262 -11.82 7.87 -19.24
C GLN A 262 -12.25 6.81 -20.25
N MET A 263 -11.31 6.17 -20.91
CA MET A 263 -11.54 5.26 -22.03
C MET A 263 -11.91 3.83 -21.59
N ALA A 264 -11.32 3.34 -20.50
CA ALA A 264 -11.46 1.95 -20.07
C ALA A 264 -12.92 1.51 -19.82
N PRO A 265 -13.81 2.33 -19.24
CA PRO A 265 -15.22 1.95 -19.08
C PRO A 265 -15.92 1.64 -20.41
N GLU A 266 -15.67 2.44 -21.45
CA GLU A 266 -16.24 2.24 -22.79
C GLU A 266 -15.71 0.96 -23.43
N VAL A 267 -14.39 0.79 -23.42
CA VAL A 267 -13.74 -0.42 -23.96
C VAL A 267 -14.22 -1.68 -23.25
N ILE A 268 -14.38 -1.65 -21.92
CA ILE A 268 -14.93 -2.78 -21.15
C ILE A 268 -16.39 -3.05 -21.55
N ALA A 269 -17.20 -2.01 -21.73
CA ALA A 269 -18.60 -2.15 -22.12
C ALA A 269 -18.72 -2.79 -23.53
N GLU A 270 -17.93 -2.31 -24.48
CA GLU A 270 -17.90 -2.83 -25.86
C GLU A 270 -17.45 -4.29 -25.91
N GLU A 271 -16.31 -4.61 -25.29
CA GLU A 271 -15.67 -5.93 -25.45
C GLU A 271 -16.26 -7.01 -24.52
N ARG A 272 -16.88 -6.63 -23.41
CA ARG A 272 -17.41 -7.56 -22.41
C ARG A 272 -18.93 -7.55 -22.30
N HIS A 273 -19.60 -6.65 -23.00
CA HIS A 273 -21.05 -6.42 -22.89
C HIS A 273 -21.49 -6.14 -21.44
N ILE A 274 -20.62 -5.46 -20.68
CA ILE A 274 -20.86 -5.05 -19.29
C ILE A 274 -21.27 -3.60 -19.29
N TYR A 275 -22.56 -3.34 -19.19
CA TYR A 275 -23.14 -1.98 -19.19
C TYR A 275 -23.36 -1.45 -17.75
N LYS A 276 -22.99 -2.22 -16.73
CA LYS A 276 -22.91 -1.73 -15.35
C LYS A 276 -21.70 -0.79 -15.27
N GLY A 277 -21.89 0.38 -14.67
CA GLY A 277 -20.81 1.36 -14.51
C GLY A 277 -19.52 0.73 -13.93
N VAL A 278 -18.42 1.01 -14.58
CA VAL A 278 -17.07 0.62 -14.17
C VAL A 278 -16.29 1.91 -13.93
N SER A 279 -15.77 2.09 -12.72
CA SER A 279 -14.98 3.27 -12.36
C SER A 279 -13.58 2.88 -11.92
N ALA A 280 -12.64 3.82 -11.99
CA ALA A 280 -11.34 3.65 -11.37
C ALA A 280 -11.50 3.47 -9.85
N ASN A 281 -10.81 2.48 -9.29
CA ASN A 281 -10.75 2.26 -7.85
C ASN A 281 -9.49 2.89 -7.24
N VAL A 282 -9.34 2.78 -5.91
CA VAL A 282 -8.23 3.42 -5.19
C VAL A 282 -6.84 2.97 -5.68
N ASP A 283 -6.70 1.72 -6.15
CA ASP A 283 -5.43 1.18 -6.64
C ASP A 283 -4.96 1.82 -7.94
N PHE A 284 -5.87 2.39 -8.72
CA PHE A 284 -5.55 3.01 -9.99
C PHE A 284 -4.57 4.17 -9.83
N TYR A 285 -4.90 5.15 -8.98
CA TYR A 285 -4.06 6.31 -8.75
C TYR A 285 -3.00 6.13 -7.67
N SER A 286 -3.21 5.24 -6.70
CA SER A 286 -2.16 4.90 -5.74
C SER A 286 -1.02 4.09 -6.36
N GLY A 287 -1.22 3.55 -7.55
CA GLY A 287 -0.20 2.91 -8.37
C GLY A 287 0.67 3.86 -9.20
N PHE A 288 0.29 5.15 -9.32
CA PHE A 288 1.07 6.14 -10.06
C PHE A 288 2.36 6.51 -9.35
#